data_cd780ec33af8dec2b5a49baf4f5b0d24
#
_entry.id   cd780ec33af8dec2b5a49baf4f5b0d24
#
_cell.length_a   1.000
_cell.length_b   1.000
_cell.length_c   1.000
_cell.angle_alpha   90.00
_cell.angle_beta   90.00
_cell.angle_gamma   90.00
#
_symmetry.space_group_name_H-M   'P 1'
#
loop_
_entity.id
_entity.type
_entity.pdbx_description
1 polymer ?
#
loop_
_entity_poly.entity_id
_entity_poly.type
_entity_poly.pdbx_seq_one_letter_code
_entity_poly.pdbx_strand_id
1 'polypeptide(L)'
;MLEPQLNFLKQLLEAPSPSGYERPVQDVVRRFAQEFADEVRTDWHGNVTAVVNPKGSPRIMLAGHCDQIGLLVSQIDDNGFIYTQTIGGWDPQQLVGQRMTIWTSKGPIPAVISRKPIHLLNDEERKQVVKQQDLWLDIGAKSKSEAAEWIRIGDPVTLQLGFQELRNRLANAPAMDNKAGLWVVIEALRRAKQRGIECALYAVSTVQEEIGLRGAQTSAFGIAPHIGIAVDVTHATDCPTIDENQYGRIKLGKGPVLYRGPNVNPVVFDRLNERATSLQMPVQINGLATAAS
;
A
#
# COMPACT_ATOMS: atom_id res chain seq x y z
N MET A 1 -20.43 3.49 3.89
CA MET A 1 -19.67 4.17 2.81
C MET A 1 -20.66 4.45 1.70
N LEU A 2 -20.61 5.62 1.06
CA LEU A 2 -21.42 5.92 -0.12
C LEU A 2 -20.82 5.20 -1.34
N GLU A 3 -21.66 4.92 -2.34
CA GLU A 3 -21.25 4.16 -3.54
C GLU A 3 -20.01 4.76 -4.26
N PRO A 4 -19.94 6.08 -4.54
CA PRO A 4 -18.78 6.65 -5.23
C PRO A 4 -17.46 6.47 -4.46
N GLN A 5 -17.49 6.58 -3.12
CA GLN A 5 -16.30 6.41 -2.28
C GLN A 5 -15.85 4.95 -2.22
N LEU A 6 -16.79 4.01 -2.23
CA LEU A 6 -16.46 2.59 -2.31
C LEU A 6 -15.86 2.24 -3.67
N ASN A 7 -16.41 2.78 -4.75
CA ASN A 7 -15.87 2.59 -6.09
C ASN A 7 -14.45 3.15 -6.24
N PHE A 8 -14.17 4.31 -5.64
CA PHE A 8 -12.82 4.85 -5.61
C PHE A 8 -11.84 3.91 -4.88
N LEU A 9 -12.23 3.39 -3.69
CA LEU A 9 -11.41 2.40 -2.98
C LEU A 9 -11.15 1.16 -3.83
N LYS A 10 -12.19 0.59 -4.46
CA LYS A 10 -12.05 -0.57 -5.35
C LYS A 10 -11.08 -0.30 -6.50
N GLN A 11 -11.20 0.86 -7.16
CA GLN A 11 -10.29 1.26 -8.24
C GLN A 11 -8.84 1.40 -7.77
N LEU A 12 -8.60 1.94 -6.55
CA LEU A 12 -7.26 1.98 -5.97
C LEU A 12 -6.70 0.57 -5.77
N LEU A 13 -7.49 -0.33 -5.17
CA LEU A 13 -7.05 -1.69 -4.84
C LEU A 13 -6.80 -2.55 -6.08
N GLU A 14 -7.54 -2.32 -7.16
CA GLU A 14 -7.40 -3.04 -8.43
C GLU A 14 -6.24 -2.54 -9.29
N ALA A 15 -5.81 -1.29 -9.12
CA ALA A 15 -4.70 -0.73 -9.89
C ALA A 15 -3.36 -1.31 -9.38
N PRO A 16 -2.54 -1.93 -10.24
CA PRO A 16 -1.24 -2.45 -9.83
C PRO A 16 -0.29 -1.30 -9.49
N SER A 17 0.48 -1.49 -8.42
CA SER A 17 1.41 -0.44 -7.97
C SER A 17 2.59 -0.97 -7.15
N PRO A 18 3.32 -2.02 -7.57
CA PRO A 18 4.57 -2.32 -6.88
C PRO A 18 5.48 -1.10 -6.85
N SER A 19 6.26 -0.91 -5.76
CA SER A 19 7.12 0.27 -5.61
C SER A 19 8.00 0.51 -6.84
N GLY A 20 7.96 1.72 -7.39
CA GLY A 20 8.58 2.12 -8.66
C GLY A 20 7.67 1.97 -9.89
N TYR A 21 6.46 1.42 -9.74
CA TYR A 21 5.49 1.18 -10.83
C TYR A 21 4.09 1.74 -10.50
N GLU A 22 4.03 2.82 -9.75
CA GLU A 22 2.80 3.37 -9.16
C GLU A 22 1.93 4.17 -10.14
N ARG A 23 2.40 4.39 -11.37
CA ARG A 23 1.67 5.20 -12.35
C ARG A 23 0.20 4.81 -12.52
N PRO A 24 -0.18 3.52 -12.60
CA PRO A 24 -1.59 3.14 -12.75
C PRO A 24 -2.47 3.60 -11.58
N VAL A 25 -2.03 3.41 -10.34
CA VAL A 25 -2.79 3.86 -9.16
C VAL A 25 -2.79 5.39 -9.04
N GLN A 26 -1.68 6.05 -9.36
CA GLN A 26 -1.60 7.51 -9.36
C GLN A 26 -2.54 8.15 -10.40
N ASP A 27 -2.80 7.49 -11.54
CA ASP A 27 -3.80 7.91 -12.51
C ASP A 27 -5.23 7.86 -11.93
N VAL A 28 -5.52 6.86 -11.10
CA VAL A 28 -6.80 6.76 -10.36
C VAL A 28 -6.93 7.92 -9.37
N VAL A 29 -5.89 8.18 -8.56
CA VAL A 29 -5.87 9.28 -7.59
C VAL A 29 -6.08 10.63 -8.27
N ARG A 30 -5.33 10.91 -9.35
CA ARG A 30 -5.46 12.18 -10.08
C ARG A 30 -6.88 12.41 -10.59
N ARG A 31 -7.45 11.43 -11.27
CA ARG A 31 -8.83 11.54 -11.81
C ARG A 31 -9.84 11.86 -10.72
N PHE A 32 -9.79 11.14 -9.60
CA PHE A 32 -10.72 11.35 -8.51
C PHE A 32 -10.51 12.70 -7.80
N ALA A 33 -9.26 13.09 -7.54
CA ALA A 33 -8.95 14.33 -6.84
C ALA A 33 -9.26 15.58 -7.68
N GLN A 34 -9.13 15.52 -9.01
CA GLN A 34 -9.46 16.61 -9.93
C GLN A 34 -10.92 17.03 -9.88
N GLU A 35 -11.82 16.18 -9.41
CA GLU A 35 -13.25 16.51 -9.30
C GLU A 35 -13.55 17.55 -8.23
N PHE A 36 -12.65 17.76 -7.24
CA PHE A 36 -12.95 18.64 -6.09
C PHE A 36 -11.77 19.45 -5.57
N ALA A 37 -10.53 19.04 -5.82
CA ALA A 37 -9.36 19.77 -5.33
C ALA A 37 -9.12 21.06 -6.11
N ASP A 38 -8.53 22.07 -5.47
CA ASP A 38 -8.18 23.33 -6.12
C ASP A 38 -6.96 23.19 -7.02
N GLU A 39 -6.04 22.29 -6.64
CA GLU A 39 -4.85 21.95 -7.41
C GLU A 39 -4.59 20.44 -7.32
N VAL A 40 -4.16 19.82 -8.42
CA VAL A 40 -3.63 18.45 -8.43
C VAL A 40 -2.35 18.46 -9.26
N ARG A 41 -1.25 18.03 -8.64
CA ARG A 41 0.07 18.01 -9.27
C ARG A 41 0.80 16.69 -9.01
N THR A 42 1.71 16.34 -9.89
CA THR A 42 2.64 15.21 -9.72
C THR A 42 4.05 15.76 -9.67
N ASP A 43 4.82 15.37 -8.68
CA ASP A 43 6.23 15.76 -8.59
C ASP A 43 7.14 14.85 -9.43
N TRP A 44 8.43 15.17 -9.46
CA TRP A 44 9.42 14.40 -10.23
C TRP A 44 9.64 12.97 -9.71
N HIS A 45 9.32 12.71 -8.44
CA HIS A 45 9.43 11.37 -7.87
C HIS A 45 8.20 10.51 -8.20
N GLY A 46 7.09 11.12 -8.63
CA GLY A 46 5.84 10.45 -8.95
C GLY A 46 4.75 10.58 -7.88
N ASN A 47 5.00 11.31 -6.78
CA ASN A 47 3.95 11.58 -5.78
C ASN A 47 2.85 12.44 -6.39
N VAL A 48 1.59 12.10 -6.10
CA VAL A 48 0.45 12.93 -6.46
C VAL A 48 -0.01 13.72 -5.24
N THR A 49 -0.04 15.04 -5.37
CA THR A 49 -0.48 15.97 -4.35
C THR A 49 -1.77 16.65 -4.81
N ALA A 50 -2.83 16.49 -4.06
CA ALA A 50 -4.08 17.24 -4.21
C ALA A 50 -4.16 18.30 -3.10
N VAL A 51 -4.56 19.52 -3.43
CA VAL A 51 -4.53 20.67 -2.51
C VAL A 51 -5.89 21.34 -2.44
N VAL A 52 -6.29 21.72 -1.24
CA VAL A 52 -7.44 22.59 -0.98
C VAL A 52 -6.95 23.84 -0.24
N ASN A 53 -7.40 25.01 -0.70
CA ASN A 53 -7.02 26.32 -0.19
C ASN A 53 -5.49 26.55 -0.21
N PRO A 54 -4.82 26.52 -1.37
CA PRO A 54 -3.35 26.57 -1.48
C PRO A 54 -2.72 27.86 -0.91
N LYS A 55 -3.51 28.94 -0.73
CA LYS A 55 -3.07 30.20 -0.13
C LYS A 55 -3.30 30.27 1.38
N GLY A 56 -3.92 29.23 1.97
CA GLY A 56 -4.23 29.16 3.40
C GLY A 56 -3.00 28.98 4.28
N SER A 57 -3.17 29.17 5.57
CA SER A 57 -2.14 28.96 6.58
C SER A 57 -2.77 28.42 7.86
N PRO A 58 -2.13 27.49 8.59
CA PRO A 58 -0.85 26.81 8.26
C PRO A 58 -0.98 25.82 7.11
N ARG A 59 0.17 25.35 6.59
CA ARG A 59 0.21 24.20 5.66
C ARG A 59 0.14 22.91 6.45
N ILE A 60 -0.86 22.07 6.14
CA ILE A 60 -1.06 20.75 6.75
C ILE A 60 -0.94 19.70 5.65
N MET A 61 -0.11 18.69 5.86
CA MET A 61 0.08 17.57 4.96
C MET A 61 -0.51 16.30 5.55
N LEU A 62 -1.40 15.65 4.82
CA LEU A 62 -1.85 14.28 5.07
C LEU A 62 -1.17 13.38 4.03
N ALA A 63 -0.54 12.31 4.46
CA ALA A 63 0.15 11.36 3.58
C ALA A 63 -0.34 9.93 3.78
N GLY A 64 -0.56 9.23 2.69
CA GLY A 64 -0.78 7.79 2.64
C GLY A 64 -0.10 7.24 1.41
N HIS A 65 0.57 6.08 1.51
CA HIS A 65 1.28 5.55 0.36
C HIS A 65 0.36 4.75 -0.57
N CYS A 66 0.72 4.76 -1.85
CA CYS A 66 -0.04 4.11 -2.92
C CYS A 66 0.65 2.86 -3.44
N ASP A 67 1.92 2.70 -3.13
CA ASP A 67 2.67 1.52 -3.54
C ASP A 67 2.32 0.31 -2.67
N GLN A 68 2.68 -0.84 -3.17
CA GLN A 68 2.44 -2.15 -2.56
C GLN A 68 3.67 -3.03 -2.76
N ILE A 69 3.80 -4.03 -1.91
CA ILE A 69 4.77 -5.10 -2.13
C ILE A 69 4.49 -5.83 -3.44
N GLY A 70 5.54 -6.34 -4.06
CA GLY A 70 5.45 -7.07 -5.31
C GLY A 70 6.71 -7.87 -5.59
N LEU A 71 6.81 -8.38 -6.83
CA LEU A 71 8.03 -9.01 -7.30
C LEU A 71 8.52 -8.29 -8.56
N LEU A 72 9.82 -8.45 -8.85
CA LEU A 72 10.48 -7.91 -10.02
C LEU A 72 11.13 -9.05 -10.79
N VAL A 73 10.88 -9.17 -12.08
CA VAL A 73 11.55 -10.13 -12.94
C VAL A 73 13.05 -9.86 -12.96
N SER A 74 13.85 -10.83 -12.52
CA SER A 74 15.31 -10.70 -12.44
C SER A 74 16.07 -11.55 -13.45
N GLN A 75 15.46 -12.70 -13.87
CA GLN A 75 16.10 -13.64 -14.79
C GLN A 75 15.05 -14.49 -15.50
N ILE A 76 15.35 -14.93 -16.72
CA ILE A 76 14.62 -15.97 -17.47
C ILE A 76 15.63 -17.05 -17.80
N ASP A 77 15.35 -18.30 -17.40
CA ASP A 77 16.24 -19.43 -17.71
C ASP A 77 16.03 -19.98 -19.13
N ASP A 78 16.86 -20.92 -19.54
CA ASP A 78 16.84 -21.48 -20.91
C ASP A 78 15.55 -22.26 -21.21
N ASN A 79 14.84 -22.72 -20.17
CA ASN A 79 13.57 -23.46 -20.29
C ASN A 79 12.35 -22.50 -20.26
N GLY A 80 12.54 -21.18 -20.06
CA GLY A 80 11.48 -20.19 -20.03
C GLY A 80 10.90 -19.92 -18.65
N PHE A 81 11.43 -20.51 -17.58
CA PHE A 81 11.04 -20.17 -16.21
C PHE A 81 11.62 -18.82 -15.78
N ILE A 82 10.83 -18.08 -15.00
CA ILE A 82 11.12 -16.70 -14.64
C ILE A 82 11.44 -16.62 -13.16
N TYR A 83 12.59 -16.07 -12.82
CA TYR A 83 13.03 -15.82 -11.45
C TYR A 83 12.81 -14.35 -11.09
N THR A 84 12.55 -14.10 -9.81
CA THR A 84 12.17 -12.79 -9.33
C THR A 84 12.91 -12.40 -8.07
N GLN A 85 13.01 -11.09 -7.84
CA GLN A 85 13.37 -10.48 -6.58
C GLN A 85 12.14 -9.87 -5.92
N THR A 86 12.14 -9.72 -4.60
CA THR A 86 11.06 -9.07 -3.87
C THR A 86 11.16 -7.55 -3.96
N ILE A 87 10.02 -6.89 -4.08
CA ILE A 87 9.84 -5.46 -3.82
C ILE A 87 9.10 -5.39 -2.49
N GLY A 88 9.71 -4.77 -1.47
CA GLY A 88 9.18 -4.75 -0.11
C GLY A 88 9.35 -6.08 0.63
N GLY A 89 8.68 -6.20 1.78
CA GLY A 89 8.78 -7.35 2.67
C GLY A 89 7.82 -8.48 2.32
N TRP A 90 8.34 -9.65 1.93
CA TRP A 90 7.54 -10.84 1.62
C TRP A 90 7.84 -12.01 2.56
N ASP A 91 6.79 -12.73 2.92
CA ASP A 91 6.92 -14.12 3.37
C ASP A 91 6.81 -15.04 2.14
N PRO A 92 7.91 -15.64 1.66
CA PRO A 92 7.88 -16.52 0.48
C PRO A 92 6.96 -17.74 0.61
N GLN A 93 6.60 -18.12 1.84
CA GLN A 93 5.68 -19.24 2.08
C GLN A 93 4.27 -18.94 1.57
N GLN A 94 3.87 -17.67 1.55
CA GLN A 94 2.55 -17.24 1.03
C GLN A 94 2.49 -17.26 -0.50
N LEU A 95 3.62 -17.30 -1.19
CA LEU A 95 3.69 -17.23 -2.65
C LEU A 95 3.43 -18.55 -3.34
N VAL A 96 3.77 -19.68 -2.71
CA VAL A 96 3.73 -21.00 -3.35
C VAL A 96 2.32 -21.34 -3.83
N GLY A 97 2.19 -21.58 -5.13
CA GLY A 97 0.93 -21.97 -5.78
C GLY A 97 -0.02 -20.81 -6.10
N GLN A 98 0.39 -19.55 -5.84
CA GLN A 98 -0.42 -18.39 -6.18
C GLN A 98 -0.43 -18.13 -7.68
N ARG A 99 -1.56 -17.59 -8.16
CA ARG A 99 -1.63 -16.98 -9.49
C ARG A 99 -1.10 -15.56 -9.42
N MET A 100 -0.28 -15.23 -10.40
CA MET A 100 0.41 -13.95 -10.49
C MET A 100 0.08 -13.25 -11.81
N THR A 101 0.26 -11.94 -11.85
CA THR A 101 0.21 -11.15 -13.07
C THR A 101 1.55 -10.46 -13.26
N ILE A 102 2.21 -10.70 -14.40
CA ILE A 102 3.40 -9.96 -14.82
C ILE A 102 2.94 -8.79 -15.67
N TRP A 103 3.29 -7.57 -15.30
CA TRP A 103 2.88 -6.36 -15.98
C TRP A 103 3.92 -5.95 -17.01
N THR A 104 3.65 -6.21 -18.27
CA THR A 104 4.58 -5.99 -19.37
C THR A 104 4.16 -4.79 -20.24
N SER A 105 5.06 -4.32 -21.10
CA SER A 105 4.75 -3.29 -22.09
C SER A 105 3.71 -3.73 -23.13
N LYS A 106 3.45 -5.03 -23.24
CA LYS A 106 2.44 -5.61 -24.15
C LYS A 106 1.11 -5.92 -23.44
N GLY A 107 1.02 -5.62 -22.13
CA GLY A 107 -0.13 -5.89 -21.30
C GLY A 107 0.15 -6.93 -20.22
N PRO A 108 -0.86 -7.27 -19.39
CA PRO A 108 -0.71 -8.23 -18.31
C PRO A 108 -0.58 -9.67 -18.83
N ILE A 109 0.39 -10.40 -18.29
CA ILE A 109 0.63 -11.82 -18.59
C ILE A 109 0.33 -12.63 -17.33
N PRO A 110 -0.59 -13.63 -17.39
CA PRO A 110 -0.84 -14.52 -16.27
C PRO A 110 0.33 -15.49 -16.07
N ALA A 111 0.64 -15.75 -14.80
CA ALA A 111 1.68 -16.68 -14.39
C ALA A 111 1.26 -17.45 -13.14
N VAL A 112 1.93 -18.56 -12.88
CA VAL A 112 1.81 -19.31 -11.62
C VAL A 112 3.18 -19.34 -10.96
N ILE A 113 3.24 -18.99 -9.67
CA ILE A 113 4.47 -19.13 -8.89
C ILE A 113 4.54 -20.51 -8.26
N SER A 114 5.67 -21.17 -8.38
CA SER A 114 5.86 -22.55 -7.95
C SER A 114 7.23 -22.79 -7.33
N ARG A 115 7.40 -23.96 -6.78
CA ARG A 115 8.65 -24.50 -6.23
C ARG A 115 8.74 -25.99 -6.48
N LYS A 116 9.88 -26.60 -6.18
CA LYS A 116 10.04 -28.06 -6.16
C LYS A 116 8.92 -28.71 -5.33
N PRO A 117 8.12 -29.63 -5.92
CA PRO A 117 6.96 -30.19 -5.24
C PRO A 117 7.37 -31.05 -4.03
N ILE A 118 6.48 -31.08 -3.02
CA ILE A 118 6.78 -31.74 -1.74
C ILE A 118 7.21 -33.19 -1.84
N HIS A 119 6.68 -33.93 -2.83
CA HIS A 119 7.03 -35.33 -3.06
C HIS A 119 8.45 -35.54 -3.56
N LEU A 120 9.08 -34.52 -4.10
CA LEU A 120 10.46 -34.55 -4.58
C LEU A 120 11.46 -33.91 -3.60
N LEU A 121 10.98 -33.34 -2.49
CA LEU A 121 11.84 -32.81 -1.44
C LEU A 121 12.41 -33.94 -0.58
N ASN A 122 13.69 -33.86 -0.25
CA ASN A 122 14.30 -34.72 0.77
C ASN A 122 13.90 -34.25 2.18
N ASP A 123 14.27 -35.03 3.22
CA ASP A 123 13.85 -34.73 4.61
C ASP A 123 14.43 -33.44 5.16
N GLU A 124 15.61 -33.02 4.72
CA GLU A 124 16.20 -31.74 5.12
C GLU A 124 15.53 -30.56 4.44
N GLU A 125 15.26 -30.64 3.14
CA GLU A 125 14.53 -29.63 2.38
C GLU A 125 13.11 -29.40 2.91
N ARG A 126 12.45 -30.44 3.43
CA ARG A 126 11.09 -30.34 4.03
C ARG A 126 11.06 -29.53 5.33
N LYS A 127 12.17 -29.51 6.07
CA LYS A 127 12.28 -28.77 7.33
C LYS A 127 12.62 -27.29 7.15
N GLN A 128 13.04 -26.90 5.95
CA GLN A 128 13.46 -25.54 5.67
C GLN A 128 12.27 -24.65 5.27
N VAL A 129 12.30 -23.41 5.74
CA VAL A 129 11.42 -22.35 5.24
C VAL A 129 11.79 -22.05 3.79
N VAL A 130 10.77 -21.91 2.96
CA VAL A 130 10.94 -21.58 1.54
C VAL A 130 11.65 -20.25 1.40
N LYS A 131 12.66 -20.19 0.53
CA LYS A 131 13.36 -18.95 0.19
C LYS A 131 12.91 -18.44 -1.17
N GLN A 132 12.99 -17.13 -1.38
CA GLN A 132 12.62 -16.49 -2.66
C GLN A 132 13.36 -17.11 -3.87
N GLN A 133 14.61 -17.44 -3.71
CA GLN A 133 15.46 -18.06 -4.75
C GLN A 133 15.02 -19.48 -5.16
N ASP A 134 14.19 -20.14 -4.36
CA ASP A 134 13.67 -21.48 -4.61
C ASP A 134 12.36 -21.44 -5.42
N LEU A 135 11.88 -20.24 -5.74
CA LEU A 135 10.64 -19.99 -6.44
C LEU A 135 10.88 -19.54 -7.88
N TRP A 136 9.99 -19.93 -8.76
CA TRP A 136 9.95 -19.45 -10.14
C TRP A 136 8.51 -19.21 -10.59
N LEU A 137 8.35 -18.35 -11.58
CA LEU A 137 7.09 -18.14 -12.28
C LEU A 137 7.09 -18.96 -13.57
N ASP A 138 5.95 -19.54 -13.86
CA ASP A 138 5.66 -20.27 -15.10
C ASP A 138 4.55 -19.57 -15.86
N ILE A 139 4.80 -19.24 -17.12
CA ILE A 139 3.83 -18.66 -18.07
C ILE A 139 3.48 -19.65 -19.19
N GLY A 140 3.98 -20.88 -19.14
CA GLY A 140 3.81 -21.89 -20.16
C GLY A 140 4.77 -21.77 -21.35
N ALA A 141 5.80 -20.92 -21.28
CA ALA A 141 6.84 -20.81 -22.30
C ALA A 141 7.73 -22.06 -22.32
N LYS A 142 8.20 -22.46 -23.51
CA LYS A 142 9.03 -23.65 -23.72
C LYS A 142 10.53 -23.31 -23.85
N SER A 143 10.87 -22.04 -23.89
CA SER A 143 12.24 -21.58 -24.00
C SER A 143 12.38 -20.13 -23.52
N LYS A 144 13.61 -19.74 -23.23
CA LYS A 144 13.97 -18.35 -22.93
C LYS A 144 13.54 -17.38 -24.02
N SER A 145 13.74 -17.75 -25.30
CA SER A 145 13.38 -16.90 -26.42
C SER A 145 11.87 -16.64 -26.49
N GLU A 146 11.05 -17.67 -26.28
CA GLU A 146 9.60 -17.54 -26.24
C GLU A 146 9.13 -16.67 -25.07
N ALA A 147 9.66 -16.89 -23.88
CA ALA A 147 9.33 -16.05 -22.71
C ALA A 147 9.75 -14.58 -22.92
N ALA A 148 10.93 -14.35 -23.50
CA ALA A 148 11.46 -13.01 -23.75
C ALA A 148 10.72 -12.23 -24.86
N GLU A 149 9.88 -12.88 -25.65
CA GLU A 149 8.96 -12.16 -26.55
C GLU A 149 7.94 -11.31 -25.80
N TRP A 150 7.58 -11.74 -24.58
CA TRP A 150 6.53 -11.10 -23.79
C TRP A 150 7.08 -10.37 -22.56
N ILE A 151 8.11 -10.92 -21.92
CA ILE A 151 8.58 -10.52 -20.61
C ILE A 151 10.00 -9.97 -20.69
N ARG A 152 10.26 -8.90 -19.95
CA ARG A 152 11.58 -8.28 -19.82
C ARG A 152 12.06 -8.35 -18.38
N ILE A 153 13.37 -8.41 -18.21
CA ILE A 153 13.99 -8.14 -16.92
C ILE A 153 13.54 -6.76 -16.44
N GLY A 154 13.08 -6.68 -15.19
CA GLY A 154 12.54 -5.47 -14.60
C GLY A 154 11.02 -5.33 -14.71
N ASP A 155 10.30 -6.22 -15.37
CA ASP A 155 8.83 -6.19 -15.36
C ASP A 155 8.31 -6.51 -13.94
N PRO A 156 7.35 -5.71 -13.40
CA PRO A 156 6.80 -5.93 -12.08
C PRO A 156 5.74 -7.04 -12.08
N VAL A 157 5.59 -7.68 -10.92
CA VAL A 157 4.67 -8.80 -10.75
C VAL A 157 3.85 -8.60 -9.48
N THR A 158 2.55 -8.86 -9.59
CA THR A 158 1.61 -8.82 -8.45
C THR A 158 0.83 -10.11 -8.32
N LEU A 159 0.22 -10.33 -7.15
CA LEU A 159 -0.80 -11.36 -6.98
C LEU A 159 -1.99 -11.08 -7.92
N GLN A 160 -2.50 -12.12 -8.55
CA GLN A 160 -3.73 -12.06 -9.34
C GLN A 160 -4.95 -12.20 -8.42
N LEU A 161 -5.15 -11.23 -7.55
CA LEU A 161 -6.26 -11.15 -6.61
C LEU A 161 -6.93 -9.78 -6.74
N GLY A 162 -8.17 -9.67 -6.30
CA GLY A 162 -8.94 -8.44 -6.32
C GLY A 162 -9.66 -8.19 -5.00
N PHE A 163 -10.46 -7.12 -4.97
CA PHE A 163 -11.32 -6.81 -3.83
C PHE A 163 -12.36 -7.90 -3.62
N GLN A 164 -12.46 -8.40 -2.38
CA GLN A 164 -13.43 -9.40 -1.99
C GLN A 164 -14.14 -8.99 -0.71
N GLU A 165 -15.45 -8.97 -0.75
CA GLU A 165 -16.28 -8.78 0.45
C GLU A 165 -16.35 -10.07 1.27
N LEU A 166 -16.21 -9.90 2.57
CA LEU A 166 -16.36 -10.96 3.57
C LEU A 166 -17.61 -10.73 4.41
N ARG A 167 -17.93 -11.68 5.28
CA ARG A 167 -19.05 -11.53 6.23
C ARG A 167 -18.82 -10.33 7.16
N ASN A 168 -19.89 -9.85 7.78
CA ASN A 168 -19.88 -8.76 8.77
C ASN A 168 -19.34 -7.43 8.23
N ARG A 169 -19.51 -7.14 6.94
CA ARG A 169 -19.04 -5.93 6.26
C ARG A 169 -17.51 -5.79 6.28
N LEU A 170 -16.81 -6.91 6.35
CA LEU A 170 -15.37 -6.94 6.16
C LEU A 170 -15.05 -7.11 4.67
N ALA A 171 -13.84 -6.74 4.30
CA ALA A 171 -13.32 -6.95 2.95
C ALA A 171 -11.83 -7.27 3.03
N ASN A 172 -11.33 -7.94 2.00
CA ASN A 172 -9.90 -8.08 1.78
C ASN A 172 -9.55 -7.72 0.34
N ALA A 173 -8.31 -7.34 0.14
CA ALA A 173 -7.68 -7.18 -1.16
C ALA A 173 -6.16 -7.16 -0.97
N PRO A 174 -5.35 -7.47 -2.00
CA PRO A 174 -3.97 -7.04 -2.05
C PRO A 174 -3.89 -5.51 -1.91
N ALA A 175 -2.79 -5.02 -1.36
CA ALA A 175 -2.55 -3.58 -1.24
C ALA A 175 -3.56 -2.79 -0.37
N MET A 176 -4.28 -3.46 0.56
CA MET A 176 -4.94 -2.74 1.65
C MET A 176 -3.92 -1.93 2.45
N ASP A 177 -2.73 -2.44 2.60
CA ASP A 177 -1.52 -1.73 2.92
C ASP A 177 -0.95 -1.08 1.65
N ASN A 178 -1.01 0.24 1.49
CA ASN A 178 -1.74 1.19 2.34
C ASN A 178 -2.75 2.01 1.51
N LYS A 179 -3.33 1.41 0.47
CA LYS A 179 -4.38 2.10 -0.33
C LYS A 179 -5.63 2.41 0.50
N ALA A 180 -5.84 1.72 1.62
CA ALA A 180 -6.88 2.07 2.58
C ALA A 180 -6.58 3.40 3.28
N GLY A 181 -5.36 3.61 3.76
CA GLY A 181 -4.93 4.89 4.33
C GLY A 181 -4.89 6.02 3.30
N LEU A 182 -4.42 5.73 2.09
CA LEU A 182 -4.49 6.68 0.97
C LEU A 182 -5.93 7.12 0.69
N TRP A 183 -6.88 6.18 0.66
CA TRP A 183 -8.29 6.49 0.52
C TRP A 183 -8.78 7.44 1.62
N VAL A 184 -8.39 7.20 2.87
CA VAL A 184 -8.73 8.08 4.02
C VAL A 184 -8.18 9.49 3.81
N VAL A 185 -6.94 9.62 3.35
CA VAL A 185 -6.27 10.90 3.09
C VAL A 185 -7.01 11.72 2.02
N ILE A 186 -7.34 11.10 0.91
CA ILE A 186 -8.06 11.77 -0.20
C ILE A 186 -9.50 12.12 0.19
N GLU A 187 -10.20 11.23 0.90
CA GLU A 187 -11.56 11.48 1.38
C GLU A 187 -11.59 12.58 2.46
N ALA A 188 -10.56 12.69 3.30
CA ALA A 188 -10.41 13.77 4.26
C ALA A 188 -10.30 15.13 3.56
N LEU A 189 -9.49 15.21 2.49
CA LEU A 189 -9.38 16.43 1.67
C LEU A 189 -10.72 16.80 1.03
N ARG A 190 -11.42 15.84 0.45
CA ARG A 190 -12.74 16.06 -0.17
C ARG A 190 -13.74 16.63 0.83
N ARG A 191 -13.78 16.08 2.05
CA ARG A 191 -14.64 16.58 3.13
C ARG A 191 -14.24 17.97 3.62
N ALA A 192 -12.94 18.24 3.70
CA ALA A 192 -12.42 19.56 4.06
C ALA A 192 -12.84 20.61 3.03
N LYS A 193 -12.76 20.29 1.73
CA LYS A 193 -13.25 21.17 0.65
C LYS A 193 -14.73 21.52 0.81
N GLN A 194 -15.56 20.53 1.11
CA GLN A 194 -17.00 20.74 1.29
C GLN A 194 -17.34 21.61 2.51
N ARG A 195 -16.53 21.56 3.56
CA ARG A 195 -16.75 22.34 4.79
C ARG A 195 -16.21 23.75 4.71
N GLY A 196 -15.27 24.01 3.81
CA GLY A 196 -14.43 25.20 3.84
C GLY A 196 -13.39 25.15 4.97
N ILE A 197 -12.16 25.50 4.67
CA ILE A 197 -11.04 25.52 5.62
C ILE A 197 -10.17 26.75 5.42
N GLU A 198 -9.53 27.22 6.50
CA GLU A 198 -8.61 28.36 6.46
C GLU A 198 -7.17 27.94 6.16
N CYS A 199 -6.76 26.75 6.61
CA CYS A 199 -5.43 26.22 6.34
C CYS A 199 -5.26 25.78 4.87
N ALA A 200 -4.03 25.70 4.40
CA ALA A 200 -3.71 24.98 3.16
C ALA A 200 -3.56 23.48 3.48
N LEU A 201 -4.46 22.67 2.93
CA LEU A 201 -4.47 21.23 3.16
C LEU A 201 -3.97 20.48 1.92
N TYR A 202 -2.94 19.70 2.14
CA TYR A 202 -2.27 18.86 1.12
C TYR A 202 -2.57 17.39 1.42
N ALA A 203 -3.23 16.70 0.53
CA ALA A 203 -3.39 15.25 0.55
C ALA A 203 -2.40 14.65 -0.44
N VAL A 204 -1.51 13.80 0.05
CA VAL A 204 -0.40 13.26 -0.74
C VAL A 204 -0.51 11.75 -0.86
N SER A 205 -0.62 11.29 -2.09
CA SER A 205 -0.41 9.90 -2.48
C SER A 205 1.08 9.70 -2.68
N THR A 206 1.76 9.13 -1.70
CA THR A 206 3.20 8.94 -1.73
C THR A 206 3.59 7.64 -2.43
N VAL A 207 4.76 7.63 -3.07
CA VAL A 207 5.33 6.47 -3.76
C VAL A 207 6.48 5.87 -2.94
N GLN A 208 6.83 4.61 -3.22
CA GLN A 208 8.03 3.93 -2.71
C GLN A 208 8.17 3.97 -1.18
N GLU A 209 7.08 3.77 -0.47
CA GLU A 209 7.07 3.60 0.98
C GLU A 209 7.73 2.28 1.36
N GLU A 210 7.31 1.18 0.74
CA GLU A 210 7.71 -0.21 0.98
C GLU A 210 9.21 -0.49 0.82
N ILE A 211 9.93 0.45 0.21
CA ILE A 211 11.37 0.38 -0.03
C ILE A 211 12.14 1.55 0.61
N GLY A 212 11.55 2.22 1.60
CA GLY A 212 12.24 3.18 2.45
C GLY A 212 11.65 4.59 2.54
N LEU A 213 10.33 4.75 2.56
CA LEU A 213 9.61 6.01 2.82
C LEU A 213 9.96 7.17 1.85
N ARG A 214 10.42 6.86 0.64
CA ARG A 214 11.07 7.82 -0.25
C ARG A 214 10.12 8.94 -0.70
N GLY A 215 8.89 8.59 -1.07
CA GLY A 215 7.89 9.56 -1.51
C GLY A 215 7.47 10.53 -0.41
N ALA A 216 7.34 10.05 0.83
CA ALA A 216 7.02 10.91 1.97
C ALA A 216 8.12 11.95 2.22
N GLN A 217 9.39 11.57 2.12
CA GLN A 217 10.53 12.47 2.28
C GLN A 217 10.54 13.57 1.21
N THR A 218 10.41 13.19 -0.07
CA THR A 218 10.42 14.17 -1.17
C THR A 218 9.21 15.10 -1.15
N SER A 219 8.03 14.58 -0.79
CA SER A 219 6.82 15.38 -0.64
C SER A 219 6.91 16.37 0.52
N ALA A 220 7.39 15.92 1.68
CA ALA A 220 7.57 16.78 2.85
C ALA A 220 8.57 17.90 2.56
N PHE A 221 9.68 17.60 1.87
CA PHE A 221 10.63 18.61 1.45
C PHE A 221 10.00 19.64 0.50
N GLY A 222 9.26 19.18 -0.52
CA GLY A 222 8.66 20.06 -1.53
C GLY A 222 7.51 20.92 -1.01
N ILE A 223 6.71 20.42 -0.05
CA ILE A 223 5.57 21.12 0.55
C ILE A 223 6.01 22.00 1.72
N ALA A 224 7.05 21.61 2.45
CA ALA A 224 7.48 22.22 3.71
C ALA A 224 6.30 22.46 4.68
N PRO A 225 5.55 21.41 5.09
CA PRO A 225 4.38 21.54 5.92
C PRO A 225 4.74 21.98 7.35
N HIS A 226 3.82 22.71 8.01
CA HIS A 226 3.95 23.02 9.44
C HIS A 226 3.53 21.81 10.29
N ILE A 227 2.60 20.99 9.78
CA ILE A 227 2.09 19.79 10.42
C ILE A 227 2.00 18.69 9.37
N GLY A 228 2.57 17.52 9.66
CA GLY A 228 2.41 16.29 8.87
C GLY A 228 1.64 15.23 9.66
N ILE A 229 0.73 14.54 9.00
CA ILE A 229 -0.01 13.40 9.54
C ILE A 229 0.12 12.26 8.51
N ALA A 230 0.83 11.22 8.89
CA ALA A 230 0.87 9.98 8.13
C ALA A 230 -0.33 9.10 8.52
N VAL A 231 -0.96 8.52 7.52
CA VAL A 231 -2.09 7.59 7.70
C VAL A 231 -1.68 6.27 7.09
N ASP A 232 -1.62 5.25 7.93
CA ASP A 232 -1.25 3.90 7.53
C ASP A 232 -2.13 2.85 8.17
N VAL A 233 -2.10 1.63 7.66
CA VAL A 233 -2.74 0.47 8.28
C VAL A 233 -1.89 -0.04 9.46
N THR A 234 -2.48 -0.86 10.30
CA THR A 234 -1.76 -1.53 11.38
C THR A 234 -2.33 -2.92 11.65
N HIS A 235 -1.59 -3.74 12.36
CA HIS A 235 -2.00 -5.09 12.70
C HIS A 235 -3.09 -5.07 13.79
N ALA A 236 -4.23 -5.73 13.51
CA ALA A 236 -5.18 -6.09 14.54
C ALA A 236 -4.62 -7.23 15.41
N THR A 237 -4.81 -7.15 16.72
CA THR A 237 -4.29 -8.12 17.69
C THR A 237 -5.37 -9.08 18.21
N ASP A 238 -6.59 -8.96 17.73
CA ASP A 238 -7.71 -9.87 18.02
C ASP A 238 -7.77 -11.07 17.06
N CYS A 239 -6.63 -11.48 16.53
CA CYS A 239 -6.47 -12.68 15.72
C CYS A 239 -5.69 -13.78 16.48
N PRO A 240 -5.79 -15.07 16.06
CA PRO A 240 -5.08 -16.16 16.72
C PRO A 240 -3.57 -15.95 16.81
N THR A 241 -2.95 -16.43 17.88
CA THR A 241 -1.50 -16.47 18.10
C THR A 241 -0.80 -15.13 18.36
N ILE A 242 -1.53 -14.03 18.52
CA ILE A 242 -0.96 -12.72 18.89
C ILE A 242 -1.07 -12.50 20.38
N ASP A 243 0.04 -12.09 21.02
CA ASP A 243 0.06 -11.71 22.43
C ASP A 243 -0.27 -10.22 22.60
N GLU A 244 -1.49 -9.93 23.05
CA GLU A 244 -1.95 -8.55 23.30
C GLU A 244 -1.10 -7.80 24.34
N ASN A 245 -0.39 -8.50 25.24
CA ASN A 245 0.49 -7.84 26.23
C ASN A 245 1.78 -7.32 25.57
N GLN A 246 2.21 -7.97 24.50
CA GLN A 246 3.40 -7.57 23.74
C GLN A 246 3.09 -6.49 22.69
N TYR A 247 1.97 -6.62 21.98
CA TYR A 247 1.67 -5.79 20.80
C TYR A 247 0.57 -4.75 21.03
N GLY A 248 -0.06 -4.73 22.22
CA GLY A 248 -1.20 -3.86 22.51
C GLY A 248 -2.54 -4.49 22.13
N ARG A 249 -3.63 -3.79 22.44
CA ARG A 249 -5.00 -4.27 22.20
C ARG A 249 -5.63 -3.46 21.07
N ILE A 250 -5.46 -3.93 19.85
CA ILE A 250 -6.02 -3.32 18.64
C ILE A 250 -7.03 -4.29 18.04
N LYS A 251 -8.29 -3.87 17.94
CA LYS A 251 -9.39 -4.70 17.45
C LYS A 251 -9.92 -4.18 16.13
N LEU A 252 -10.10 -5.10 15.19
CA LEU A 252 -10.68 -4.78 13.88
C LEU A 252 -12.09 -4.17 14.04
N GLY A 253 -12.35 -3.06 13.34
CA GLY A 253 -13.65 -2.38 13.36
C GLY A 253 -13.96 -1.58 14.64
N LYS A 254 -13.00 -1.39 15.55
CA LYS A 254 -13.20 -0.62 16.80
C LYS A 254 -12.69 0.82 16.74
N GLY A 255 -12.53 1.36 15.55
CA GLY A 255 -12.08 2.73 15.30
C GLY A 255 -10.61 2.81 14.94
N PRO A 256 -10.16 3.98 14.45
CA PRO A 256 -8.77 4.21 14.08
C PRO A 256 -7.85 4.09 15.30
N VAL A 257 -6.58 3.78 15.03
CA VAL A 257 -5.53 3.74 16.03
C VAL A 257 -4.78 5.07 16.02
N LEU A 258 -4.66 5.71 17.18
CA LEU A 258 -3.78 6.84 17.40
C LEU A 258 -2.51 6.35 18.09
N TYR A 259 -1.37 6.54 17.43
CA TYR A 259 -0.09 6.20 18.03
C TYR A 259 0.43 7.32 18.94
N ARG A 260 1.06 6.92 20.06
CA ARG A 260 1.77 7.80 20.95
C ARG A 260 3.19 7.29 21.16
N GLY A 261 4.18 8.12 20.93
CA GLY A 261 5.58 7.71 21.04
C GLY A 261 6.54 8.78 20.54
N PRO A 262 7.85 8.46 20.47
CA PRO A 262 8.89 9.44 20.13
C PRO A 262 8.70 10.16 18.79
N ASN A 263 8.09 9.49 17.82
CA ASN A 263 7.90 10.04 16.47
C ASN A 263 6.57 10.80 16.31
N VAL A 264 5.75 10.85 17.34
CA VAL A 264 4.45 11.51 17.30
C VAL A 264 4.48 12.80 18.11
N ASN A 265 4.15 13.91 17.47
CA ASN A 265 4.06 15.19 18.17
C ASN A 265 2.91 15.13 19.19
N PRO A 266 3.17 15.35 20.51
CA PRO A 266 2.16 15.21 21.55
C PRO A 266 1.00 16.19 21.41
N VAL A 267 1.24 17.40 20.92
CA VAL A 267 0.19 18.40 20.71
C VAL A 267 -0.77 17.95 19.61
N VAL A 268 -0.25 17.39 18.50
CA VAL A 268 -1.09 16.88 17.42
C VAL A 268 -1.88 15.67 17.90
N PHE A 269 -1.25 14.74 18.63
CA PHE A 269 -1.92 13.61 19.25
C PHE A 269 -3.08 14.05 20.14
N ASP A 270 -2.82 14.97 21.08
CA ASP A 270 -3.83 15.45 22.02
C ASP A 270 -5.01 16.09 21.28
N ARG A 271 -4.76 16.91 20.25
CA ARG A 271 -5.81 17.52 19.42
C ARG A 271 -6.66 16.51 18.66
N LEU A 272 -6.04 15.47 18.11
CA LEU A 272 -6.77 14.39 17.43
C LEU A 272 -7.66 13.62 18.41
N ASN A 273 -7.12 13.30 19.60
CA ASN A 273 -7.84 12.56 20.64
C ASN A 273 -9.00 13.41 21.23
N GLU A 274 -8.79 14.69 21.55
CA GLU A 274 -9.82 15.63 21.97
C GLU A 274 -10.94 15.74 20.93
N ARG A 275 -10.55 15.81 19.64
CA ARG A 275 -11.53 15.90 18.57
C ARG A 275 -12.34 14.63 18.40
N ALA A 276 -11.71 13.46 18.49
CA ALA A 276 -12.40 12.18 18.47
C ALA A 276 -13.41 12.09 19.63
N THR A 277 -12.99 12.47 20.83
CA THR A 277 -13.86 12.50 22.02
C THR A 277 -15.06 13.44 21.81
N SER A 278 -14.83 14.64 21.31
CA SER A 278 -15.92 15.62 21.06
C SER A 278 -16.93 15.16 20.02
N LEU A 279 -16.51 14.30 19.09
CA LEU A 279 -17.34 13.68 18.07
C LEU A 279 -17.94 12.33 18.50
N GLN A 280 -17.66 11.88 19.71
CA GLN A 280 -18.04 10.56 20.21
C GLN A 280 -17.56 9.43 19.27
N MET A 281 -16.43 9.66 18.61
CA MET A 281 -15.83 8.68 17.70
C MET A 281 -14.90 7.76 18.50
N PRO A 282 -15.11 6.43 18.44
CA PRO A 282 -14.21 5.50 19.11
C PRO A 282 -12.83 5.55 18.44
N VAL A 283 -11.80 5.63 19.26
CA VAL A 283 -10.39 5.50 18.86
C VAL A 283 -9.70 4.49 19.76
N GLN A 284 -8.65 3.88 19.24
CA GLN A 284 -7.77 2.98 19.97
C GLN A 284 -6.43 3.68 20.12
N ILE A 285 -5.81 3.57 21.28
CA ILE A 285 -4.50 4.20 21.52
C ILE A 285 -3.47 3.10 21.68
N ASN A 286 -2.37 3.23 20.96
CA ASN A 286 -1.23 2.34 21.08
C ASN A 286 0.07 3.11 21.26
N GLY A 287 0.99 2.56 22.09
CA GLY A 287 2.32 3.08 22.27
C GLY A 287 3.28 2.50 21.24
N LEU A 288 4.08 3.36 20.61
CA LEU A 288 5.08 2.94 19.65
C LEU A 288 6.43 3.56 20.00
N ALA A 289 7.41 2.73 20.37
CA ALA A 289 8.75 3.17 20.77
C ALA A 289 9.68 3.42 19.55
N THR A 290 9.41 2.78 18.42
CA THR A 290 10.16 2.92 17.18
C THR A 290 9.30 3.57 16.12
N ALA A 291 9.91 4.01 15.02
CA ALA A 291 9.16 4.52 13.88
C ALA A 291 8.16 3.44 13.41
N ALA A 292 6.90 3.82 13.22
CA ALA A 292 6.07 3.11 12.28
C ALA A 292 6.66 3.35 10.89
N SER A 293 6.77 2.31 10.14
CA SER A 293 7.12 2.35 8.72
C SER A 293 6.19 3.29 7.97
#